data_2f8bc76744c83a58269d36d59694730c
#
_entry.id   2f8bc76744c83a58269d36d59694730c
#
_cell.length_a   1.000
_cell.length_b   1.000
_cell.length_c   1.000
_cell.angle_alpha   90.00
_cell.angle_beta   90.00
_cell.angle_gamma   90.00
#
_symmetry.space_group_name_H-M   'P 1'
#
loop_
_entity.id
_entity.type
_entity.pdbx_description
1 polymer ?
#
loop_
_entity_poly.entity_id
_entity_poly.type
_entity_poly.pdbx_seq_one_letter_code
_entity_poly.pdbx_strand_id
1 'polypeptide(L)'
;MDTKQRILDEALTLFSEKGYANVFVADIAERVGIKAPSLYKHYKNKQAIFDAIIEEMNRRFLEEAGALKINGTDAAEDAEIYKHISEEQLITLGNNLFLYFLHDDYTRRFRKMLTIE
;
A
#
# COMPACT_ATOMS: atom_id res chain seq x y z
N MET A 1 -0.92 -16.51 -2.81
CA MET A 1 -1.48 -15.22 -3.29
C MET A 1 -2.60 -15.53 -4.27
N ASP A 2 -3.79 -15.03 -4.02
CA ASP A 2 -4.93 -15.26 -4.92
C ASP A 2 -4.85 -14.34 -6.17
N THR A 3 -5.75 -14.56 -7.12
CA THR A 3 -5.75 -13.82 -8.39
C THR A 3 -5.94 -12.33 -8.15
N LYS A 4 -6.82 -11.95 -7.23
CA LYS A 4 -7.09 -10.54 -6.92
C LYS A 4 -5.86 -9.84 -6.38
N GLN A 5 -5.12 -10.48 -5.48
CA GLN A 5 -3.87 -9.96 -4.93
C GLN A 5 -2.77 -9.89 -5.99
N ARG A 6 -2.70 -10.87 -6.90
CA ARG A 6 -1.74 -10.87 -8.00
C ARG A 6 -1.99 -9.72 -8.96
N ILE A 7 -3.25 -9.41 -9.25
CA ILE A 7 -3.61 -8.25 -10.07
C ILE A 7 -3.08 -6.97 -9.42
N LEU A 8 -3.30 -6.81 -8.12
CA LEU A 8 -2.86 -5.63 -7.39
C LEU A 8 -1.34 -5.51 -7.39
N ASP A 9 -0.64 -6.61 -7.14
CA ASP A 9 0.82 -6.65 -7.10
C ASP A 9 1.44 -6.31 -8.45
N GLU A 10 0.97 -6.92 -9.52
CA GLU A 10 1.48 -6.65 -10.88
C GLU A 10 1.13 -5.24 -11.36
N ALA A 11 -0.06 -4.74 -11.01
CA ALA A 11 -0.46 -3.38 -11.34
C ALA A 11 0.45 -2.36 -10.65
N LEU A 12 0.76 -2.57 -9.37
CA LEU A 12 1.66 -1.69 -8.63
C LEU A 12 3.04 -1.65 -9.28
N THR A 13 3.57 -2.81 -9.67
CA THR A 13 4.86 -2.90 -10.36
C THR A 13 4.85 -2.12 -11.68
N LEU A 14 3.83 -2.32 -12.51
CA LEU A 14 3.71 -1.62 -13.79
C LEU A 14 3.54 -0.11 -13.60
N PHE A 15 2.70 0.31 -12.67
CA PHE A 15 2.52 1.74 -12.37
C PHE A 15 3.81 2.36 -11.86
N SER A 16 4.60 1.64 -11.08
CA SER A 16 5.87 2.13 -10.56
C SER A 16 6.95 2.24 -11.63
N GLU A 17 6.88 1.41 -12.67
CA GLU A 17 7.86 1.38 -13.75
C GLU A 17 7.52 2.35 -14.89
N LYS A 18 6.24 2.44 -15.26
CA LYS A 18 5.79 3.15 -16.46
C LYS A 18 4.95 4.38 -16.20
N GLY A 19 4.44 4.55 -14.99
CA GLY A 19 3.46 5.58 -14.65
C GLY A 19 2.03 5.14 -14.94
N TYR A 20 1.09 5.63 -14.14
CA TYR A 20 -0.32 5.25 -14.22
C TYR A 20 -0.91 5.45 -15.63
N ALA A 21 -0.64 6.59 -16.25
CA ALA A 21 -1.22 6.93 -17.55
C ALA A 21 -0.77 5.99 -18.68
N ASN A 22 0.40 5.37 -18.52
CA ASN A 22 1.02 4.55 -19.58
C ASN A 22 0.74 3.04 -19.42
N VAL A 23 -0.06 2.66 -18.42
CA VAL A 23 -0.41 1.26 -18.17
C VAL A 23 -1.88 1.06 -18.53
N PHE A 24 -2.15 0.01 -19.31
CA PHE A 24 -3.51 -0.38 -19.68
C PHE A 24 -3.91 -1.64 -18.92
N VAL A 25 -5.22 -1.85 -18.73
CA VAL A 25 -5.73 -3.05 -18.05
C VAL A 25 -5.25 -4.33 -18.75
N ALA A 26 -5.16 -4.31 -20.08
CA ALA A 26 -4.64 -5.44 -20.85
C ALA A 26 -3.19 -5.79 -20.46
N ASP A 27 -2.36 -4.79 -20.16
CA ASP A 27 -0.98 -5.01 -19.73
C ASP A 27 -0.93 -5.73 -18.39
N ILE A 28 -1.80 -5.32 -17.48
CA ILE A 28 -1.90 -5.95 -16.15
C ILE A 28 -2.37 -7.39 -16.28
N ALA A 29 -3.41 -7.63 -17.07
CA ALA A 29 -3.94 -8.98 -17.31
C ALA A 29 -2.87 -9.90 -17.88
N GLU A 30 -2.10 -9.43 -18.84
CA GLU A 30 -1.01 -10.17 -19.44
C GLU A 30 0.06 -10.57 -18.41
N ARG A 31 0.47 -9.63 -17.56
CA ARG A 31 1.44 -9.88 -16.50
C ARG A 31 0.95 -10.92 -15.48
N VAL A 32 -0.35 -10.90 -15.17
CA VAL A 32 -0.96 -11.87 -14.27
C VAL A 32 -1.14 -13.23 -14.94
N GLY A 33 -1.23 -13.26 -16.26
CA GLY A 33 -1.46 -14.48 -17.03
C GLY A 33 -2.94 -14.82 -17.18
N ILE A 34 -3.81 -13.81 -17.17
CA ILE A 34 -5.27 -13.98 -17.35
C ILE A 34 -5.76 -13.11 -18.50
N LYS A 35 -6.98 -13.37 -18.93
CA LYS A 35 -7.64 -12.55 -19.95
C LYS A 35 -8.29 -11.32 -19.31
N ALA A 36 -8.42 -10.25 -20.08
CA ALA A 36 -9.03 -9.01 -19.59
C ALA A 36 -10.43 -9.21 -18.99
N PRO A 37 -11.35 -10.02 -19.59
CA PRO A 37 -12.63 -10.28 -18.94
C PRO A 37 -12.53 -10.90 -17.55
N SER A 38 -11.54 -11.74 -17.31
CA SER A 38 -11.29 -12.33 -15.98
C SER A 38 -10.82 -11.27 -14.99
N LEU A 39 -9.99 -10.34 -15.45
CA LEU A 39 -9.55 -9.23 -14.61
C LEU A 39 -10.73 -8.34 -14.20
N TYR A 40 -11.61 -8.03 -15.15
CA TYR A 40 -12.78 -7.18 -14.88
C TYR A 40 -13.79 -7.80 -13.90
N LYS A 41 -13.72 -9.10 -13.64
CA LYS A 41 -14.51 -9.74 -12.59
C LYS A 41 -14.05 -9.32 -11.19
N HIS A 42 -12.79 -8.90 -11.05
CA HIS A 42 -12.19 -8.48 -9.77
C HIS A 42 -12.19 -6.97 -9.60
N TYR A 43 -11.90 -6.21 -10.65
CA TYR A 43 -11.81 -4.77 -10.62
C TYR A 43 -12.52 -4.17 -11.84
N LYS A 44 -13.39 -3.22 -11.59
CA LYS A 44 -14.24 -2.61 -12.61
C LYS A 44 -13.45 -1.90 -13.72
N ASN A 45 -12.36 -1.23 -13.34
CA ASN A 45 -11.53 -0.43 -14.25
C ASN A 45 -10.16 -0.20 -13.64
N LYS A 46 -9.29 0.51 -14.37
CA LYS A 46 -7.94 0.85 -13.90
C LYS A 46 -7.96 1.70 -12.62
N GLN A 47 -8.90 2.64 -12.54
CA GLN A 47 -9.02 3.50 -11.35
C GLN A 47 -9.37 2.68 -10.11
N ALA A 48 -10.22 1.66 -10.23
CA ALA A 48 -10.56 0.77 -9.12
C ALA A 48 -9.33 0.00 -8.63
N ILE A 49 -8.44 -0.39 -9.54
CA ILE A 49 -7.17 -1.04 -9.18
C ILE A 49 -6.28 -0.08 -8.42
N PHE A 50 -6.16 1.16 -8.89
CA PHE A 50 -5.38 2.21 -8.24
C PHE A 50 -5.91 2.49 -6.83
N ASP A 51 -7.23 2.62 -6.69
CA ASP A 51 -7.88 2.85 -5.39
C ASP A 51 -7.58 1.70 -4.42
N ALA A 52 -7.61 0.46 -4.91
CA ALA A 52 -7.30 -0.71 -4.11
C ALA A 52 -5.84 -0.75 -3.67
N ILE A 53 -4.91 -0.27 -4.49
CA ILE A 53 -3.50 -0.13 -4.12
C ILE A 53 -3.36 0.85 -2.96
N ILE A 54 -4.05 1.98 -3.01
CA ILE A 54 -4.04 2.98 -1.93
C ILE A 54 -4.64 2.41 -0.65
N GLU A 55 -5.76 1.69 -0.74
CA GLU A 55 -6.38 1.03 0.41
C GLU A 55 -5.44 0.01 1.05
N GLU A 56 -4.74 -0.79 0.24
CA GLU A 56 -3.78 -1.77 0.73
C GLU A 56 -2.60 -1.09 1.43
N MET A 57 -2.10 0.02 0.88
CA MET A 57 -1.03 0.79 1.52
C MET A 57 -1.50 1.34 2.87
N ASN A 58 -2.71 1.86 2.91
CA ASN A 58 -3.30 2.37 4.15
C ASN A 58 -3.48 1.25 5.19
N ARG A 59 -3.94 0.08 4.76
CA ARG A 59 -4.06 -1.10 5.63
C ARG A 59 -2.71 -1.49 6.22
N ARG A 60 -1.67 -1.53 5.41
CA ARG A 60 -0.31 -1.86 5.86
C ARG A 60 0.22 -0.83 6.84
N PHE A 61 -0.04 0.44 6.58
CA PHE A 61 0.33 1.52 7.49
C PHE A 61 -0.35 1.35 8.85
N LEU A 62 -1.67 1.11 8.85
CA LEU A 62 -2.45 0.93 10.09
C LEU A 62 -2.00 -0.32 10.85
N GLU A 63 -1.64 -1.38 10.15
CA GLU A 63 -1.13 -2.61 10.77
C GLU A 63 0.19 -2.36 11.50
N GLU A 64 1.13 -1.64 10.86
CA GLU A 64 2.40 -1.27 11.49
C GLU A 64 2.19 -0.30 12.65
N ALA A 65 1.34 0.71 12.48
CA ALA A 65 0.98 1.63 13.54
C ALA A 65 0.20 0.91 14.66
N GLY A 66 -0.60 -0.09 14.30
CA GLY A 66 -1.34 -0.93 15.24
C GLY A 66 -0.43 -1.79 16.12
N ALA A 67 0.72 -2.20 15.60
CA ALA A 67 1.75 -2.89 16.39
C ALA A 67 2.25 -2.00 17.53
N LEU A 68 2.10 -0.68 17.38
CA LEU A 68 2.39 0.35 18.38
C LEU A 68 1.15 0.76 19.16
N LYS A 69 0.01 0.12 18.91
CA LYS A 69 -1.31 0.43 19.45
C LYS A 69 -1.83 1.84 19.09
N ILE A 70 -1.29 2.43 18.04
CA ILE A 70 -1.74 3.72 17.52
C ILE A 70 -2.49 3.44 16.22
N ASN A 71 -3.81 3.65 16.21
CA ASN A 71 -4.64 3.27 15.07
C ASN A 71 -5.20 4.45 14.26
N GLY A 72 -5.08 5.66 14.79
CA GLY A 72 -5.57 6.86 14.11
C GLY A 72 -7.09 6.99 14.06
N THR A 73 -7.84 6.05 14.64
CA THR A 73 -9.30 6.03 14.60
C THR A 73 -9.95 6.46 15.92
N ASP A 74 -9.19 6.39 17.02
CA ASP A 74 -9.64 6.82 18.35
C ASP A 74 -8.61 7.79 18.93
N ALA A 75 -8.87 9.09 18.81
CA ALA A 75 -7.98 10.13 19.28
C ALA A 75 -7.76 10.11 20.80
N ALA A 76 -8.77 9.71 21.57
CA ALA A 76 -8.66 9.62 23.03
C ALA A 76 -7.74 8.47 23.44
N GLU A 77 -7.88 7.32 22.80
CA GLU A 77 -7.05 6.16 23.05
C GLU A 77 -5.60 6.42 22.63
N ASP A 78 -5.40 7.01 21.46
CA ASP A 78 -4.08 7.38 20.97
C ASP A 78 -3.41 8.39 21.89
N ALA A 79 -4.16 9.37 22.40
CA ALA A 79 -3.65 10.36 23.35
C ALA A 79 -3.19 9.73 24.67
N GLU A 80 -3.90 8.74 25.19
CA GLU A 80 -3.50 8.01 26.38
C GLU A 80 -2.18 7.23 26.16
N ILE A 81 -2.03 6.62 24.99
CA ILE A 81 -0.80 5.91 24.62
C ILE A 81 0.38 6.91 24.60
N TYR A 82 0.20 8.07 23.97
CA TYR A 82 1.24 9.10 23.92
C TYR A 82 1.63 9.63 25.30
N LYS A 83 0.68 9.72 26.24
CA LYS A 83 0.97 10.16 27.60
C LYS A 83 1.90 9.22 28.36
N HIS A 84 1.86 7.93 28.02
CA HIS A 84 2.60 6.88 28.74
C HIS A 84 3.86 6.44 28.01
N ILE A 85 4.14 6.98 26.83
CA ILE A 85 5.34 6.68 26.06
C ILE A 85 6.43 7.69 26.44
N SER A 86 7.64 7.20 26.79
CA SER A 86 8.79 8.04 27.00
C SER A 86 9.29 8.60 25.67
N GLU A 87 10.04 9.71 25.73
CA GLU A 87 10.66 10.31 24.55
C GLU A 87 11.54 9.30 23.81
N GLU A 88 12.33 8.52 24.55
CA GLU A 88 13.18 7.48 23.98
C GLU A 88 12.37 6.40 23.24
N GLN A 89 11.28 5.94 23.84
CA GLN A 89 10.38 4.98 23.20
C GLN A 89 9.75 5.56 21.94
N LEU A 90 9.34 6.81 21.98
CA LEU A 90 8.73 7.47 20.82
C LEU A 90 9.72 7.58 19.66
N ILE A 91 10.97 7.95 19.95
CA ILE A 91 12.04 8.01 18.94
C ILE A 91 12.30 6.63 18.34
N THR A 92 12.38 5.60 19.17
CA THR A 92 12.58 4.22 18.73
C THR A 92 11.45 3.75 17.81
N LEU A 93 10.21 4.04 18.18
CA LEU A 93 9.04 3.69 17.39
C LEU A 93 9.04 4.43 16.04
N GLY A 94 9.35 5.71 16.06
CA GLY A 94 9.45 6.51 14.84
C GLY A 94 10.54 6.00 13.90
N ASN A 95 11.68 5.62 14.42
CA ASN A 95 12.78 5.05 13.65
C ASN A 95 12.39 3.69 13.05
N ASN A 96 11.74 2.83 13.81
CA ASN A 96 11.30 1.52 13.33
C ASN A 96 10.29 1.67 12.20
N LEU A 97 9.34 2.57 12.33
CA LEU A 97 8.34 2.84 11.31
C LEU A 97 8.99 3.42 10.04
N PHE A 98 9.93 4.35 10.21
CA PHE A 98 10.69 4.94 9.12
C PHE A 98 11.49 3.88 8.36
N LEU A 99 12.20 3.00 9.09
CA LEU A 99 12.97 1.91 8.49
C LEU A 99 12.06 0.93 7.76
N TYR A 100 10.89 0.63 8.31
CA TYR A 100 9.91 -0.21 7.64
C TYR A 100 9.52 0.39 6.29
N PHE A 101 9.10 1.65 6.28
CA PHE A 101 8.71 2.31 5.02
C PHE A 101 9.86 2.50 4.04
N LEU A 102 11.09 2.60 4.53
CA LEU A 102 12.25 2.74 3.66
C LEU A 102 12.63 1.42 2.97
N HIS A 103 12.49 0.30 3.67
CA HIS A 103 12.95 -1.02 3.20
C HIS A 103 11.85 -1.96 2.73
N ASP A 104 10.58 -1.68 3.03
CA ASP A 104 9.47 -2.50 2.58
C ASP A 104 9.30 -2.40 1.06
N ASP A 105 9.27 -3.54 0.38
CA ASP A 105 9.20 -3.60 -1.08
C ASP A 105 7.91 -2.97 -1.63
N TYR A 106 6.76 -3.25 -1.01
CA TYR A 106 5.48 -2.68 -1.43
C TYR A 106 5.50 -1.16 -1.31
N THR A 107 6.00 -0.65 -0.19
CA THR A 107 6.10 0.79 0.07
C THR A 107 7.06 1.46 -0.92
N ARG A 108 8.17 0.81 -1.27
CA ARG A 108 9.11 1.36 -2.26
C ARG A 108 8.46 1.48 -3.63
N ARG A 109 7.73 0.46 -4.06
CA ARG A 109 7.00 0.49 -5.34
C ARG A 109 5.91 1.55 -5.31
N PHE A 110 5.20 1.68 -4.19
CA PHE A 110 4.16 2.70 -4.01
C PHE A 110 4.73 4.11 -4.13
N ARG A 111 5.85 4.40 -3.45
CA ARG A 111 6.51 5.72 -3.54
C ARG A 111 6.97 6.01 -4.96
N LYS A 112 7.55 5.03 -5.63
CA LYS A 112 8.00 5.17 -7.01
C LYS A 112 6.82 5.46 -7.94
N MET A 113 5.69 4.80 -7.74
CA MET A 113 4.46 5.06 -8.50
C MET A 113 4.01 6.51 -8.35
N LEU A 114 4.09 7.08 -7.15
CA LEU A 114 3.66 8.45 -6.89
C LEU A 114 4.61 9.50 -7.48
N THR A 115 5.87 9.15 -7.72
CA THR A 115 6.88 10.09 -8.21
C THR A 115 7.13 10.01 -9.71
N ILE A 116 6.69 8.95 -10.36
CA ILE A 116 6.83 8.78 -11.81
C ILE A 116 5.59 9.33 -12.52
N GLU A 117 5.81 10.08 -13.58
CA GLU A 117 4.75 10.65 -14.41
C GLU A 117 4.81 10.15 -15.85
#